data_a17dcfe743d27fbb1bf1622c1a8c794d
#
_entry.id   a17dcfe743d27fbb1bf1622c1a8c794d
#
_cell.length_a   1.000
_cell.length_b   1.000
_cell.length_c   1.000
_cell.angle_alpha   90.00
_cell.angle_beta   90.00
_cell.angle_gamma   90.00
#
_symmetry.space_group_name_H-M   'P 1'
#
loop_
_entity.id
_entity.type
_entity.pdbx_description
1 polymer ?
#
loop_
_entity_poly.entity_id
_entity_poly.type
_entity_poly.pdbx_seq_one_letter_code
_entity_poly.pdbx_strand_id
1 'polypeptide(L)'
;MVTSTTHDTKRGEDVRARLDVLASYADEWSDLVHRLRAMTAQERPLDLDGRSENLLWQTLWGTWAPDSDDPMTPERLSAYLIKASREQKIWTTWTAPDLPREQALTDYATHLLTHEEVTREIEAFATLTAKAVRTAILANKALALTWMGVSDIYQGSETTRTSLVDPDNRRAVDYAGPSGLISTLARLDSGAAPRNLDEDKLFLTSRLARLRASRPDTFVGPRSGYRTIPVTTSFAFAYTRLLDEVPDVVVIVRRLSKRLEQLGGWREESIVLPDGTWEDVLHGGTVEGGNQPLADVVGDAPVVVLAKVASQNSPADTVPSVQPTEEVTP
;
A
#
# COMPACT_ATOMS: atom_id res chain seq x y z
N MET A 1 3.74 12.64 12.17
CA MET A 1 2.88 12.36 11.01
C MET A 1 3.46 11.14 10.29
N VAL A 2 2.63 10.20 9.86
CA VAL A 2 3.02 9.03 9.08
C VAL A 2 2.46 9.21 7.67
N THR A 3 3.34 9.32 6.68
CA THR A 3 2.95 9.47 5.28
C THR A 3 3.74 8.52 4.39
N SER A 4 3.08 7.91 3.43
CA SER A 4 3.69 7.00 2.46
C SER A 4 3.93 7.67 1.11
N THR A 5 3.20 8.74 0.80
CA THR A 5 3.36 9.52 -0.43
C THR A 5 3.33 11.01 -0.10
N THR A 6 4.22 11.79 -0.71
CA THR A 6 4.23 13.25 -0.71
C THR A 6 4.48 13.75 -2.12
N HIS A 7 4.36 15.07 -2.35
CA HIS A 7 4.73 15.67 -3.64
C HIS A 7 6.21 15.44 -4.00
N ASP A 8 7.09 15.27 -3.00
CA ASP A 8 8.53 15.07 -3.20
C ASP A 8 8.99 13.61 -3.24
N THR A 9 8.12 12.64 -2.93
CA THR A 9 8.49 11.24 -3.08
C THR A 9 8.74 10.91 -4.55
N LYS A 10 9.94 10.40 -4.85
CA LYS A 10 10.34 10.12 -6.25
C LYS A 10 9.45 9.05 -6.91
N ARG A 11 8.87 8.20 -6.11
CA ARG A 11 7.92 7.16 -6.49
C ARG A 11 6.83 7.09 -5.43
N GLY A 12 5.57 7.03 -5.81
CA GLY A 12 4.43 6.87 -4.93
C GLY A 12 4.47 5.57 -4.12
N GLU A 13 3.59 5.43 -3.15
CA GLU A 13 3.56 4.28 -2.24
C GLU A 13 3.37 2.95 -2.98
N ASP A 14 2.51 2.92 -4.01
CA ASP A 14 2.19 1.70 -4.74
C ASP A 14 3.33 1.30 -5.69
N VAL A 15 3.99 2.27 -6.33
CA VAL A 15 5.20 2.02 -7.14
C VAL A 15 6.31 1.43 -6.27
N ARG A 16 6.50 1.96 -5.05
CA ARG A 16 7.50 1.39 -4.12
C ARG A 16 7.12 0.00 -3.65
N ALA A 17 5.84 -0.22 -3.30
CA ALA A 17 5.36 -1.55 -2.90
C ALA A 17 5.57 -2.61 -3.99
N ARG A 18 5.35 -2.24 -5.27
CA ARG A 18 5.69 -3.11 -6.41
C ARG A 18 7.19 -3.40 -6.46
N LEU A 19 8.03 -2.37 -6.34
CA LEU A 19 9.49 -2.56 -6.39
C LEU A 19 10.02 -3.39 -5.22
N ASP A 20 9.44 -3.28 -4.03
CA ASP A 20 9.81 -4.12 -2.88
C ASP A 20 9.59 -5.62 -3.15
N VAL A 21 8.60 -5.96 -3.99
CA VAL A 21 8.33 -7.35 -4.40
C VAL A 21 9.49 -7.95 -5.21
N LEU A 22 10.26 -7.14 -5.94
CA LEU A 22 11.42 -7.61 -6.72
C LEU A 22 12.43 -8.37 -5.87
N ALA A 23 12.57 -8.01 -4.59
CA ALA A 23 13.46 -8.74 -3.67
C ALA A 23 13.09 -10.22 -3.50
N SER A 24 11.80 -10.57 -3.67
CA SER A 24 11.33 -11.94 -3.63
C SER A 24 11.37 -12.65 -4.99
N TYR A 25 11.56 -11.90 -6.07
CA TYR A 25 11.59 -12.37 -7.47
C TYR A 25 12.90 -11.95 -8.16
N ALA A 26 14.01 -11.91 -7.41
CA ALA A 26 15.27 -11.36 -7.90
C ALA A 26 15.81 -12.08 -9.14
N ASP A 27 15.73 -13.41 -9.17
CA ASP A 27 16.18 -14.22 -10.29
C ASP A 27 15.30 -13.97 -11.52
N GLU A 28 13.97 -14.03 -11.36
CA GLU A 28 13.01 -13.81 -12.45
C GLU A 28 13.09 -12.38 -12.99
N TRP A 29 13.35 -11.40 -12.11
CA TRP A 29 13.58 -10.02 -12.52
C TRP A 29 14.88 -9.87 -13.31
N SER A 30 15.97 -10.48 -12.86
CA SER A 30 17.24 -10.49 -13.56
C SER A 30 17.10 -11.10 -14.97
N ASP A 31 16.45 -12.25 -15.06
CA ASP A 31 16.19 -12.92 -16.34
C ASP A 31 15.33 -12.07 -17.27
N LEU A 32 14.28 -11.42 -16.74
CA LEU A 32 13.47 -10.49 -17.49
C LEU A 32 14.31 -9.35 -18.07
N VAL A 33 15.10 -8.66 -17.24
CA VAL A 33 15.92 -7.54 -17.69
C VAL A 33 16.92 -7.97 -18.77
N HIS A 34 17.53 -9.17 -18.64
CA HIS A 34 18.41 -9.71 -19.65
C HIS A 34 17.69 -9.95 -20.99
N ARG A 35 16.48 -10.51 -20.97
CA ARG A 35 15.68 -10.70 -22.18
C ARG A 35 15.30 -9.36 -22.82
N LEU A 36 14.81 -8.40 -22.02
CA LEU A 36 14.44 -7.06 -22.51
C LEU A 36 15.62 -6.33 -23.17
N ARG A 37 16.80 -6.41 -22.57
CA ARG A 37 18.03 -5.84 -23.14
C ARG A 37 18.46 -6.51 -24.45
N ALA A 38 18.27 -7.80 -24.55
CA ALA A 38 18.59 -8.52 -25.78
C ALA A 38 17.60 -8.16 -26.93
N MET A 39 16.32 -8.05 -26.61
CA MET A 39 15.26 -7.68 -27.56
C MET A 39 15.47 -6.27 -28.14
N THR A 40 15.93 -5.34 -27.30
CA THR A 40 16.06 -3.92 -27.65
C THR A 40 17.49 -3.48 -27.92
N ALA A 41 18.39 -4.42 -28.18
CA ALA A 41 19.80 -4.14 -28.35
C ALA A 41 20.14 -3.17 -29.52
N GLN A 42 19.32 -3.17 -30.57
CA GLN A 42 19.50 -2.31 -31.75
C GLN A 42 19.00 -0.88 -31.52
N GLU A 43 17.99 -0.70 -30.68
CA GLU A 43 17.34 0.58 -30.38
C GLU A 43 17.96 1.27 -29.15
N ARG A 44 18.72 0.51 -28.39
CA ARG A 44 19.33 1.00 -27.12
C ARG A 44 20.41 2.04 -27.41
N PRO A 45 20.33 3.25 -26.81
CA PRO A 45 21.39 4.27 -26.96
C PRO A 45 22.77 3.75 -26.51
N LEU A 46 23.79 4.01 -27.29
CA LEU A 46 25.17 3.53 -27.05
C LEU A 46 25.75 4.05 -25.72
N ASP A 47 25.38 5.25 -25.31
CA ASP A 47 25.85 5.94 -24.11
C ASP A 47 24.89 5.77 -22.91
N LEU A 48 23.87 4.92 -23.02
CA LEU A 48 22.96 4.60 -21.91
C LEU A 48 23.71 3.79 -20.85
N ASP A 49 24.00 4.43 -19.73
CA ASP A 49 24.66 3.77 -18.61
C ASP A 49 23.71 2.82 -17.83
N GLY A 50 24.31 1.83 -17.15
CA GLY A 50 23.54 0.80 -16.46
C GLY A 50 22.65 1.30 -15.31
N ARG A 51 22.93 2.46 -14.71
CA ARG A 51 22.08 3.06 -13.65
C ARG A 51 20.84 3.67 -14.25
N SER A 52 20.99 4.43 -15.33
CA SER A 52 19.86 5.02 -16.07
C SER A 52 18.97 3.94 -16.67
N GLU A 53 19.57 2.89 -17.21
CA GLU A 53 18.84 1.74 -17.75
C GLU A 53 18.06 0.97 -16.66
N ASN A 54 18.69 0.70 -15.52
CA ASN A 54 18.01 0.06 -14.39
C ASN A 54 16.85 0.92 -13.82
N LEU A 55 17.05 2.25 -13.75
CA LEU A 55 15.98 3.18 -13.38
C LEU A 55 14.81 3.09 -14.36
N LEU A 56 15.07 3.00 -15.66
CA LEU A 56 14.07 2.87 -16.71
C LEU A 56 13.27 1.58 -16.56
N TRP A 57 13.92 0.41 -16.47
CA TRP A 57 13.23 -0.88 -16.33
C TRP A 57 12.38 -0.94 -15.06
N GLN A 58 12.92 -0.48 -13.93
CA GLN A 58 12.16 -0.39 -12.68
C GLN A 58 10.97 0.57 -12.80
N THR A 59 11.11 1.67 -13.53
CA THR A 59 10.03 2.63 -13.72
C THR A 59 8.93 2.04 -14.58
N LEU A 60 9.27 1.44 -15.72
CA LEU A 60 8.30 0.79 -16.60
C LEU A 60 7.48 -0.28 -15.88
N TRP A 61 8.15 -1.18 -15.15
CA TRP A 61 7.43 -2.22 -14.41
C TRP A 61 6.68 -1.68 -13.19
N GLY A 62 7.29 -0.79 -12.43
CA GLY A 62 6.68 -0.23 -11.21
C GLY A 62 5.42 0.59 -11.48
N THR A 63 5.32 1.16 -12.69
CA THR A 63 4.15 1.93 -13.14
C THR A 63 3.27 1.16 -14.12
N TRP A 64 3.53 -0.13 -14.35
CA TRP A 64 2.77 -0.96 -15.29
C TRP A 64 1.33 -1.16 -14.82
N ALA A 65 0.40 -0.49 -15.46
CA ALA A 65 -1.04 -0.56 -15.18
C ALA A 65 -1.82 -0.18 -16.46
N PRO A 66 -1.75 -1.00 -17.55
CA PRO A 66 -2.32 -0.66 -18.85
C PRO A 66 -3.84 -0.51 -18.80
N ASP A 67 -4.52 -1.27 -17.94
CA ASP A 67 -5.98 -1.26 -17.81
C ASP A 67 -6.50 -0.25 -16.77
N SER A 68 -5.62 0.59 -16.20
CA SER A 68 -6.04 1.63 -15.27
C SER A 68 -6.57 2.87 -16.01
N ASP A 69 -7.38 3.67 -15.34
CA ASP A 69 -7.84 4.97 -15.84
C ASP A 69 -6.69 6.00 -15.98
N ASP A 70 -5.50 5.66 -15.50
CA ASP A 70 -4.33 6.54 -15.44
C ASP A 70 -3.03 5.79 -15.82
N PRO A 71 -2.93 5.24 -17.06
CA PRO A 71 -1.75 4.51 -17.50
C PRO A 71 -0.53 5.43 -17.68
N MET A 72 0.67 4.83 -17.68
CA MET A 72 1.90 5.56 -18.00
C MET A 72 1.87 6.02 -19.46
N THR A 73 2.04 7.33 -19.68
CA THR A 73 2.15 7.92 -21.03
C THR A 73 3.58 8.28 -21.38
N PRO A 74 3.91 8.45 -22.67
CA PRO A 74 5.22 8.93 -23.12
C PRO A 74 5.65 10.22 -22.44
N GLU A 75 4.73 11.17 -22.28
CA GLU A 75 4.99 12.49 -21.68
C GLU A 75 5.31 12.36 -20.20
N ARG A 76 4.57 11.54 -19.45
CA ARG A 76 4.80 11.27 -18.02
C ARG A 76 6.17 10.62 -17.82
N LEU A 77 6.46 9.58 -18.61
CA LEU A 77 7.71 8.84 -18.52
C LEU A 77 8.90 9.73 -18.85
N SER A 78 8.85 10.49 -19.94
CA SER A 78 9.90 11.41 -20.36
C SER A 78 10.18 12.50 -19.32
N ALA A 79 9.13 13.15 -18.83
CA ALA A 79 9.26 14.20 -17.81
C ALA A 79 9.91 13.66 -16.52
N TYR A 80 9.53 12.46 -16.10
CA TYR A 80 10.14 11.81 -14.93
C TYR A 80 11.62 11.47 -15.15
N LEU A 81 11.96 10.85 -16.27
CA LEU A 81 13.34 10.42 -16.57
C LEU A 81 14.29 11.62 -16.67
N ILE A 82 13.87 12.70 -17.34
CA ILE A 82 14.64 13.94 -17.40
C ILE A 82 14.85 14.50 -15.98
N LYS A 83 13.79 14.66 -15.21
CA LYS A 83 13.89 15.18 -13.84
C LYS A 83 14.80 14.31 -12.98
N ALA A 84 14.60 12.99 -13.00
CA ALA A 84 15.41 12.05 -12.22
C ALA A 84 16.88 12.10 -12.60
N SER A 85 17.21 12.15 -13.90
CA SER A 85 18.57 12.25 -14.41
C SER A 85 19.26 13.57 -14.01
N ARG A 86 18.55 14.70 -14.14
CA ARG A 86 19.07 16.02 -13.75
C ARG A 86 19.29 16.14 -12.25
N GLU A 87 18.43 15.57 -11.43
CA GLU A 87 18.57 15.55 -9.97
C GLU A 87 19.64 14.57 -9.49
N GLN A 88 19.89 13.49 -10.23
CA GLN A 88 20.97 12.55 -9.98
C GLN A 88 22.36 13.17 -10.22
N LYS A 89 22.48 14.17 -11.12
CA LYS A 89 23.67 14.97 -11.39
C LYS A 89 24.90 14.16 -11.86
N ILE A 90 24.71 13.06 -12.56
CA ILE A 90 25.81 12.20 -13.04
C ILE A 90 26.29 12.67 -14.41
N TRP A 91 25.38 12.80 -15.38
CA TRP A 91 25.72 13.15 -16.76
C TRP A 91 24.93 14.36 -17.29
N THR A 92 23.86 14.76 -16.60
CA THR A 92 23.04 15.94 -16.89
C THR A 92 22.64 16.61 -15.58
N THR A 93 22.41 17.93 -15.61
CA THR A 93 21.95 18.71 -14.44
C THR A 93 21.00 19.81 -14.89
N TRP A 94 20.32 20.47 -13.96
CA TRP A 94 19.45 21.62 -14.26
C TRP A 94 20.22 22.83 -14.83
N THR A 95 21.50 23.00 -14.44
CA THR A 95 22.35 24.12 -14.86
C THR A 95 23.24 23.80 -16.05
N ALA A 96 23.45 22.54 -16.37
CA ALA A 96 24.25 22.07 -17.50
C ALA A 96 23.59 20.81 -18.10
N PRO A 97 22.43 20.95 -18.81
CA PRO A 97 21.74 19.82 -19.39
C PRO A 97 22.47 19.24 -20.61
N ASP A 98 22.54 17.92 -20.68
CA ASP A 98 22.98 17.18 -21.87
C ASP A 98 21.75 16.84 -22.72
N LEU A 99 21.25 17.81 -23.47
CA LEU A 99 20.00 17.67 -24.23
C LEU A 99 20.02 16.51 -25.26
N PRO A 100 21.11 16.25 -26.02
CA PRO A 100 21.13 15.10 -26.93
C PRO A 100 20.99 13.76 -26.21
N ARG A 101 21.63 13.58 -25.08
CA ARG A 101 21.56 12.34 -24.30
C ARG A 101 20.23 12.20 -23.59
N GLU A 102 19.65 13.30 -23.07
CA GLU A 102 18.30 13.31 -22.53
C GLU A 102 17.27 12.90 -23.58
N GLN A 103 17.38 13.41 -24.80
CA GLN A 103 16.50 13.06 -25.90
C GLN A 103 16.64 11.58 -26.27
N ALA A 104 17.85 11.06 -26.42
CA ALA A 104 18.08 9.65 -26.74
C ALA A 104 17.49 8.71 -25.65
N LEU A 105 17.62 9.07 -24.36
CA LEU A 105 17.02 8.31 -23.27
C LEU A 105 15.49 8.32 -23.36
N THR A 106 14.86 9.48 -23.59
CA THR A 106 13.40 9.60 -23.65
C THR A 106 12.81 8.96 -24.90
N ASP A 107 13.46 9.07 -26.05
CA ASP A 107 13.03 8.40 -27.28
C ASP A 107 13.05 6.88 -27.10
N TYR A 108 14.12 6.35 -26.54
CA TYR A 108 14.20 4.92 -26.23
C TYR A 108 13.11 4.50 -25.24
N ALA A 109 12.94 5.23 -24.15
CA ALA A 109 11.96 4.91 -23.12
C ALA A 109 10.52 4.94 -23.67
N THR A 110 10.17 5.91 -24.49
CA THR A 110 8.83 6.03 -25.11
C THR A 110 8.59 4.96 -26.16
N HIS A 111 9.61 4.59 -26.93
CA HIS A 111 9.55 3.45 -27.84
C HIS A 111 9.19 2.15 -27.09
N LEU A 112 9.80 1.91 -25.94
CA LEU A 112 9.54 0.70 -25.13
C LEU A 112 8.08 0.57 -24.66
N LEU A 113 7.35 1.68 -24.46
CA LEU A 113 5.92 1.64 -24.09
C LEU A 113 5.03 1.03 -25.17
N THR A 114 5.46 1.05 -26.42
CA THR A 114 4.70 0.54 -27.58
C THR A 114 5.35 -0.68 -28.24
N HIS A 115 6.50 -1.11 -27.74
CA HIS A 115 7.21 -2.28 -28.28
C HIS A 115 6.50 -3.57 -27.84
N GLU A 116 5.82 -4.24 -28.74
CA GLU A 116 4.93 -5.40 -28.45
C GLU A 116 5.59 -6.51 -27.65
N GLU A 117 6.85 -6.87 -27.95
CA GLU A 117 7.54 -7.93 -27.22
C GLU A 117 7.92 -7.50 -25.81
N VAL A 118 8.34 -6.24 -25.63
CA VAL A 118 8.68 -5.67 -24.31
C VAL A 118 7.43 -5.61 -23.43
N THR A 119 6.34 -5.08 -23.96
CA THR A 119 5.07 -4.97 -23.20
C THR A 119 4.52 -6.33 -22.81
N ARG A 120 4.60 -7.33 -23.69
CA ARG A 120 4.20 -8.71 -23.39
C ARG A 120 5.03 -9.35 -22.27
N GLU A 121 6.34 -9.15 -22.28
CA GLU A 121 7.23 -9.67 -21.21
C GLU A 121 6.97 -8.98 -19.86
N ILE A 122 6.75 -7.67 -19.85
CA ILE A 122 6.40 -6.92 -18.64
C ILE A 122 5.04 -7.38 -18.11
N GLU A 123 4.04 -7.60 -18.98
CA GLU A 123 2.71 -8.09 -18.62
C GLU A 123 2.78 -9.51 -18.00
N ALA A 124 3.58 -10.39 -18.60
CA ALA A 124 3.79 -11.73 -18.07
C ALA A 124 4.41 -11.68 -16.66
N PHE A 125 5.36 -10.79 -16.43
CA PHE A 125 5.97 -10.59 -15.11
C PHE A 125 5.00 -9.93 -14.12
N ALA A 126 4.16 -9.00 -14.58
CA ALA A 126 3.11 -8.39 -13.76
C ALA A 126 2.10 -9.45 -13.29
N THR A 127 1.69 -10.34 -14.19
CA THR A 127 0.81 -11.47 -13.86
C THR A 127 1.46 -12.43 -12.85
N LEU A 128 2.72 -12.79 -13.06
CA LEU A 128 3.49 -13.66 -12.13
C LEU A 128 3.54 -13.08 -10.71
N THR A 129 3.69 -11.76 -10.58
CA THR A 129 3.90 -11.08 -9.30
C THR A 129 2.62 -10.52 -8.67
N ALA A 130 1.47 -10.60 -9.36
CA ALA A 130 0.23 -9.92 -9.00
C ALA A 130 -0.20 -10.14 -7.53
N LYS A 131 -0.18 -11.38 -7.05
CA LYS A 131 -0.57 -11.71 -5.67
C LYS A 131 0.38 -11.11 -4.63
N ALA A 132 1.69 -11.12 -4.91
CA ALA A 132 2.68 -10.51 -4.03
C ALA A 132 2.56 -8.98 -4.03
N VAL A 133 2.32 -8.37 -5.19
CA VAL A 133 2.07 -6.93 -5.33
C VAL A 133 0.82 -6.52 -4.57
N ARG A 134 -0.31 -7.24 -4.74
CA ARG A 134 -1.54 -6.99 -3.98
C ARG A 134 -1.27 -7.04 -2.46
N THR A 135 -0.55 -8.06 -2.00
CA THR A 135 -0.19 -8.19 -0.59
C THR A 135 0.65 -7.02 -0.10
N ALA A 136 1.69 -6.61 -0.85
CA ALA A 136 2.56 -5.52 -0.46
C ALA A 136 1.83 -4.17 -0.38
N ILE A 137 0.99 -3.86 -1.38
CA ILE A 137 0.21 -2.61 -1.43
C ILE A 137 -0.75 -2.53 -0.24
N LEU A 138 -1.54 -3.57 0.00
CA LEU A 138 -2.54 -3.56 1.06
C LEU A 138 -1.90 -3.60 2.46
N ALA A 139 -0.83 -4.40 2.64
CA ALA A 139 -0.09 -4.44 3.89
C ALA A 139 0.53 -3.08 4.24
N ASN A 140 1.22 -2.44 3.27
CA ASN A 140 1.82 -1.12 3.48
C ASN A 140 0.77 -0.05 3.80
N LYS A 141 -0.38 -0.07 3.13
CA LYS A 141 -1.49 0.85 3.42
C LYS A 141 -2.07 0.62 4.81
N ALA A 142 -2.31 -0.63 5.20
CA ALA A 142 -2.79 -0.96 6.53
C ALA A 142 -1.81 -0.50 7.62
N LEU A 143 -0.51 -0.77 7.45
CA LEU A 143 0.53 -0.31 8.36
C LEU A 143 0.54 1.21 8.48
N ALA A 144 0.50 1.96 7.37
CA ALA A 144 0.47 3.42 7.37
C ALA A 144 -0.75 3.98 8.15
N LEU A 145 -1.92 3.33 8.02
CA LEU A 145 -3.15 3.77 8.67
C LEU A 145 -3.29 3.32 10.13
N THR A 146 -2.60 2.27 10.55
CA THR A 146 -2.77 1.71 11.90
C THR A 146 -1.54 1.91 12.81
N TRP A 147 -0.42 2.39 12.25
CA TRP A 147 0.80 2.67 13.00
C TRP A 147 0.63 3.84 13.99
N MET A 148 1.63 4.03 14.83
CA MET A 148 1.67 5.15 15.78
C MET A 148 1.73 6.50 15.06
N GLY A 149 1.01 7.48 15.56
CA GLY A 149 1.00 8.86 15.08
C GLY A 149 -0.18 9.19 14.17
N VAL A 150 -0.14 10.38 13.57
CA VAL A 150 -1.19 10.88 12.68
C VAL A 150 -0.90 10.39 11.27
N SER A 151 -1.83 9.60 10.71
CA SER A 151 -1.73 9.09 9.34
C SER A 151 -2.09 10.20 8.35
N ASP A 152 -1.38 10.23 7.23
CA ASP A 152 -1.69 11.04 6.07
C ASP A 152 -2.09 10.15 4.89
N ILE A 153 -3.10 10.57 4.13
CA ILE A 153 -3.52 9.95 2.88
C ILE A 153 -3.33 11.01 1.80
N TYR A 154 -2.26 10.87 1.02
CA TYR A 154 -2.01 11.77 -0.09
C TYR A 154 -3.09 11.62 -1.17
N GLN A 155 -3.45 12.72 -1.83
CA GLN A 155 -4.54 12.77 -2.82
C GLN A 155 -4.45 11.63 -3.85
N GLY A 156 -5.53 10.86 -3.99
CA GLY A 156 -5.64 9.73 -4.89
C GLY A 156 -5.00 8.43 -4.39
N SER A 157 -4.31 8.44 -3.23
CA SER A 157 -3.74 7.22 -2.66
C SER A 157 -4.74 6.38 -1.86
N GLU A 158 -5.99 6.74 -1.92
CA GLU A 158 -7.12 5.94 -1.45
C GLU A 158 -7.30 4.67 -2.29
N THR A 159 -7.02 4.76 -3.59
CA THR A 159 -6.90 3.65 -4.54
C THR A 159 -5.44 3.41 -4.91
N THR A 160 -5.15 2.46 -5.81
CA THR A 160 -3.79 2.31 -6.34
C THR A 160 -3.44 3.46 -7.28
N ARG A 161 -2.21 3.95 -7.18
CA ARG A 161 -1.75 5.05 -8.01
C ARG A 161 -0.30 4.88 -8.40
N THR A 162 -0.05 4.74 -9.70
CA THR A 162 1.29 4.60 -10.26
C THR A 162 2.00 5.94 -10.42
N SER A 163 1.89 6.82 -9.42
CA SER A 163 2.46 8.16 -9.45
C SER A 163 3.96 8.17 -9.20
N LEU A 164 4.62 9.07 -9.90
CA LEU A 164 6.02 9.42 -9.72
C LEU A 164 6.13 10.79 -9.02
N VAL A 165 7.32 11.43 -9.05
CA VAL A 165 7.52 12.72 -8.37
C VAL A 165 6.74 13.86 -9.03
N ASP A 166 6.46 14.91 -8.26
CA ASP A 166 5.88 16.16 -8.77
C ASP A 166 6.48 16.61 -10.14
N PRO A 167 5.65 16.97 -11.15
CA PRO A 167 4.20 17.21 -11.09
C PRO A 167 3.32 15.97 -11.29
N ASP A 168 3.88 14.79 -11.55
CA ASP A 168 3.14 13.58 -11.90
C ASP A 168 2.14 13.16 -10.81
N ASN A 169 2.50 13.28 -9.54
CA ASN A 169 1.62 12.94 -8.41
C ASN A 169 0.56 14.00 -8.08
N ARG A 170 0.45 15.07 -8.86
CA ARG A 170 -0.59 16.10 -8.72
C ARG A 170 -1.68 16.02 -9.77
N ARG A 171 -1.75 14.94 -10.55
CA ARG A 171 -2.84 14.73 -11.51
C ARG A 171 -4.18 14.68 -10.80
N ALA A 172 -5.22 15.13 -11.50
CA ALA A 172 -6.57 15.15 -10.97
C ALA A 172 -7.03 13.78 -10.48
N VAL A 173 -7.87 13.78 -9.45
CA VAL A 173 -8.52 12.58 -8.90
C VAL A 173 -10.01 12.72 -9.12
N ASP A 174 -10.64 11.72 -9.70
CA ASP A 174 -12.09 11.70 -9.84
C ASP A 174 -12.74 11.25 -8.52
N TYR A 175 -13.13 12.22 -7.70
CA TYR A 175 -13.86 11.95 -6.47
C TYR A 175 -15.36 11.75 -6.68
N ALA A 176 -15.98 12.54 -7.56
CA ALA A 176 -17.44 12.71 -7.61
C ALA A 176 -18.11 12.19 -8.89
N GLY A 177 -17.35 11.74 -9.88
CA GLY A 177 -17.89 11.20 -11.13
C GLY A 177 -18.69 9.90 -10.95
N PRO A 178 -19.36 9.44 -12.01
CA PRO A 178 -20.15 8.20 -11.96
C PRO A 178 -19.35 6.95 -11.56
N SER A 179 -18.07 6.92 -11.92
CA SER A 179 -17.11 5.87 -11.54
C SER A 179 -16.08 6.36 -10.51
N GLY A 180 -16.29 7.54 -9.93
CA GLY A 180 -15.39 8.16 -8.98
C GLY A 180 -15.37 7.47 -7.61
N LEU A 181 -14.45 7.92 -6.75
CA LEU A 181 -14.21 7.30 -5.44
C LEU A 181 -15.45 7.26 -4.56
N ILE A 182 -16.28 8.33 -4.56
CA ILE A 182 -17.48 8.41 -3.72
C ILE A 182 -18.53 7.36 -4.15
N SER A 183 -18.80 7.24 -5.45
CA SER A 183 -19.76 6.26 -5.96
C SER A 183 -19.29 4.82 -5.73
N THR A 184 -18.01 4.57 -5.94
CA THR A 184 -17.38 3.27 -5.68
C THR A 184 -17.46 2.91 -4.19
N LEU A 185 -17.15 3.86 -3.31
CA LEU A 185 -17.24 3.65 -1.86
C LEU A 185 -18.68 3.38 -1.41
N ALA A 186 -19.68 4.11 -1.94
CA ALA A 186 -21.08 3.88 -1.64
C ALA A 186 -21.53 2.43 -2.00
N ARG A 187 -21.05 1.91 -3.13
CA ARG A 187 -21.29 0.53 -3.55
C ARG A 187 -20.64 -0.48 -2.59
N LEU A 188 -19.39 -0.26 -2.19
CA LEU A 188 -18.68 -1.10 -1.23
C LEU A 188 -19.35 -1.07 0.16
N ASP A 189 -19.84 0.10 0.59
CA ASP A 189 -20.57 0.26 1.85
C ASP A 189 -21.92 -0.43 1.84
N SER A 190 -22.55 -0.64 0.67
CA SER A 190 -23.77 -1.44 0.54
C SER A 190 -23.54 -2.97 0.61
N GLY A 191 -22.29 -3.41 0.84
CA GLY A 191 -21.92 -4.81 0.98
C GLY A 191 -21.44 -5.49 -0.32
N ALA A 192 -21.25 -4.72 -1.40
CA ALA A 192 -20.68 -5.29 -2.62
C ALA A 192 -19.18 -5.61 -2.43
N ALA A 193 -18.74 -6.75 -2.94
CA ALA A 193 -17.32 -7.11 -2.93
C ALA A 193 -16.48 -6.21 -3.83
N PRO A 194 -15.21 -5.93 -3.45
CA PRO A 194 -14.22 -5.31 -4.34
C PRO A 194 -14.03 -6.14 -5.62
N ARG A 195 -13.91 -5.48 -6.76
CA ARG A 195 -13.76 -6.11 -8.08
C ARG A 195 -12.30 -6.18 -8.55
N ASN A 196 -11.47 -5.32 -8.03
CA ASN A 196 -10.06 -5.17 -8.40
C ASN A 196 -9.24 -4.59 -7.24
N LEU A 197 -7.93 -4.43 -7.45
CA LEU A 197 -7.01 -3.94 -6.43
C LEU A 197 -7.29 -2.49 -6.00
N ASP A 198 -7.80 -1.64 -6.88
CA ASP A 198 -8.19 -0.26 -6.55
C ASP A 198 -9.32 -0.24 -5.53
N GLU A 199 -10.32 -1.06 -5.75
CA GLU A 199 -11.45 -1.22 -4.84
C GLU A 199 -11.06 -1.92 -3.53
N ASP A 200 -10.16 -2.92 -3.57
CA ASP A 200 -9.57 -3.53 -2.38
C ASP A 200 -8.90 -2.46 -1.50
N LYS A 201 -8.07 -1.61 -2.12
CA LYS A 201 -7.34 -0.56 -1.41
C LYS A 201 -8.28 0.53 -0.88
N LEU A 202 -9.29 0.95 -1.66
CA LEU A 202 -10.30 1.90 -1.23
C LEU A 202 -11.11 1.36 -0.05
N PHE A 203 -11.56 0.11 -0.13
CA PHE A 203 -12.27 -0.58 0.95
C PHE A 203 -11.45 -0.59 2.24
N LEU A 204 -10.21 -1.10 2.17
CA LEU A 204 -9.30 -1.14 3.30
C LEU A 204 -9.06 0.26 3.87
N THR A 205 -8.77 1.25 3.03
CA THR A 205 -8.50 2.63 3.43
C THR A 205 -9.70 3.22 4.19
N SER A 206 -10.91 3.05 3.66
CA SER A 206 -12.13 3.58 4.27
C SER A 206 -12.44 2.90 5.62
N ARG A 207 -12.32 1.57 5.70
CA ARG A 207 -12.54 0.82 6.95
C ARG A 207 -11.57 1.24 8.04
N LEU A 208 -10.29 1.36 7.72
CA LEU A 208 -9.27 1.74 8.70
C LEU A 208 -9.34 3.23 9.08
N ALA A 209 -9.71 4.12 8.18
CA ALA A 209 -9.98 5.51 8.51
C ALA A 209 -11.16 5.66 9.49
N ARG A 210 -12.25 4.91 9.26
CA ARG A 210 -13.41 4.86 10.17
C ARG A 210 -13.07 4.22 11.52
N LEU A 211 -12.26 3.16 11.53
CA LEU A 211 -11.77 2.55 12.77
C LEU A 211 -10.99 3.58 13.61
N ARG A 212 -10.10 4.35 12.98
CA ARG A 212 -9.37 5.43 13.66
C ARG A 212 -10.31 6.52 14.19
N ALA A 213 -11.33 6.90 13.42
CA ALA A 213 -12.31 7.91 13.80
C ALA A 213 -13.20 7.45 14.98
N SER A 214 -13.55 6.16 15.04
CA SER A 214 -14.35 5.59 16.13
C SER A 214 -13.54 5.28 17.40
N ARG A 215 -12.20 5.17 17.30
CA ARG A 215 -11.29 4.84 18.41
C ARG A 215 -10.09 5.81 18.47
N PRO A 216 -10.30 7.13 18.53
CA PRO A 216 -9.21 8.09 18.39
C PRO A 216 -8.11 7.92 19.43
N ASP A 217 -8.46 7.67 20.69
CA ASP A 217 -7.53 7.51 21.82
C ASP A 217 -6.65 6.26 21.72
N THR A 218 -7.07 5.25 20.94
CA THR A 218 -6.26 4.06 20.66
C THR A 218 -5.10 4.38 19.71
N PHE A 219 -5.28 5.38 18.84
CA PHE A 219 -4.31 5.68 17.78
C PHE A 219 -3.46 6.91 18.06
N VAL A 220 -3.99 7.91 18.79
CA VAL A 220 -3.34 9.21 18.98
C VAL A 220 -3.50 9.65 20.45
N GLY A 221 -2.50 10.36 20.96
CA GLY A 221 -2.53 10.95 22.31
C GLY A 221 -1.87 10.09 23.37
N PRO A 222 -1.90 10.56 24.64
CA PRO A 222 -1.15 9.98 25.75
C PRO A 222 -1.69 8.61 26.20
N ARG A 223 -2.93 8.28 25.85
CA ARG A 223 -3.56 7.01 26.18
C ARG A 223 -3.22 5.90 25.18
N SER A 224 -2.72 6.29 24.00
CA SER A 224 -2.41 5.34 22.94
C SER A 224 -1.06 4.65 23.19
N GLY A 225 -1.03 3.35 22.98
CA GLY A 225 0.18 2.54 23.08
C GLY A 225 0.38 1.60 21.88
N TYR A 226 1.47 0.86 21.92
CA TYR A 226 1.86 -0.10 20.91
C TYR A 226 2.63 -1.25 21.56
N ARG A 227 2.33 -2.48 21.10
CA ARG A 227 3.07 -3.68 21.51
C ARG A 227 3.11 -4.66 20.33
N THR A 228 4.29 -5.22 20.04
CA THR A 228 4.40 -6.33 19.07
C THR A 228 3.73 -7.59 19.63
N ILE A 229 3.11 -8.36 18.71
CA ILE A 229 2.58 -9.69 19.02
C ILE A 229 3.52 -10.71 18.41
N PRO A 230 4.10 -11.63 19.21
CA PRO A 230 4.92 -12.71 18.69
C PRO A 230 4.12 -13.62 17.75
N VAL A 231 4.73 -13.96 16.63
CA VAL A 231 4.24 -14.98 15.68
C VAL A 231 5.33 -16.03 15.50
N THR A 232 4.96 -17.26 15.21
CA THR A 232 5.91 -18.37 15.06
C THR A 232 6.71 -18.33 13.75
N THR A 233 6.37 -17.39 12.86
CA THR A 233 6.91 -17.33 11.50
C THR A 233 7.37 -15.92 11.10
N SER A 234 8.26 -15.82 10.10
CA SER A 234 8.61 -14.56 9.44
C SER A 234 7.62 -14.14 8.33
N PHE A 235 6.62 -14.96 8.01
CA PHE A 235 5.64 -14.69 6.95
C PHE A 235 4.48 -13.79 7.40
N ALA A 236 4.39 -13.49 8.69
CA ALA A 236 3.48 -12.49 9.25
C ALA A 236 4.25 -11.48 10.08
N PHE A 237 3.69 -10.29 10.21
CA PHE A 237 4.06 -9.30 11.21
C PHE A 237 2.79 -8.86 11.92
N ALA A 238 2.80 -8.90 13.26
CA ALA A 238 1.64 -8.59 14.06
C ALA A 238 1.96 -7.66 15.23
N TYR A 239 1.01 -6.80 15.54
CA TYR A 239 1.07 -5.92 16.70
C TYR A 239 -0.33 -5.55 17.20
N THR A 240 -0.37 -5.04 18.42
CA THR A 240 -1.59 -4.46 18.98
C THR A 240 -1.41 -2.97 19.24
N ARG A 241 -2.47 -2.20 18.94
CA ARG A 241 -2.65 -0.86 19.47
C ARG A 241 -3.30 -0.96 20.82
N LEU A 242 -2.82 -0.15 21.75
CA LEU A 242 -3.28 -0.15 23.14
C LEU A 242 -4.08 1.12 23.43
N LEU A 243 -5.10 0.97 24.26
CA LEU A 243 -5.79 2.05 24.94
C LEU A 243 -5.55 1.87 26.45
N ASP A 244 -4.91 2.83 27.11
CA ASP A 244 -4.53 2.74 28.52
C ASP A 244 -3.83 1.40 28.86
N GLU A 245 -2.80 1.03 28.08
CA GLU A 245 -2.02 -0.21 28.17
C GLU A 245 -2.81 -1.51 27.87
N VAL A 246 -4.11 -1.43 27.58
CA VAL A 246 -4.96 -2.58 27.24
C VAL A 246 -5.02 -2.76 25.73
N PRO A 247 -4.84 -4.00 25.20
CA PRO A 247 -5.04 -4.29 23.77
C PRO A 247 -6.45 -3.94 23.29
N ASP A 248 -6.53 -3.12 22.24
CA ASP A 248 -7.79 -2.60 21.70
C ASP A 248 -7.96 -2.87 20.20
N VAL A 249 -6.86 -2.86 19.43
CA VAL A 249 -6.85 -3.23 18.01
C VAL A 249 -5.64 -4.09 17.74
N VAL A 250 -5.82 -5.22 17.06
CA VAL A 250 -4.75 -6.11 16.56
C VAL A 250 -4.63 -5.96 15.06
N VAL A 251 -3.42 -5.83 14.56
CA VAL A 251 -3.10 -5.75 13.13
C VAL A 251 -2.15 -6.87 12.77
N ILE A 252 -2.49 -7.64 11.75
CA ILE A 252 -1.69 -8.73 11.22
C ILE A 252 -1.51 -8.49 9.73
N VAL A 253 -0.27 -8.42 9.25
CA VAL A 253 0.03 -8.28 7.83
C VAL A 253 0.84 -9.48 7.35
N ARG A 254 0.45 -10.01 6.19
CA ARG A 254 1.18 -11.07 5.49
C ARG A 254 2.43 -10.49 4.82
N ARG A 255 3.50 -11.28 4.82
CA ARG A 255 4.80 -10.95 4.21
C ARG A 255 5.32 -12.11 3.38
N LEU A 256 6.28 -11.82 2.49
CA LEU A 256 7.01 -12.84 1.74
C LEU A 256 6.10 -13.88 1.06
N SER A 257 5.02 -13.42 0.42
CA SER A 257 3.94 -14.24 -0.13
C SER A 257 4.44 -15.37 -1.03
N LYS A 258 5.40 -15.10 -1.94
CA LYS A 258 6.02 -16.11 -2.80
C LYS A 258 6.60 -17.27 -1.99
N ARG A 259 7.38 -16.96 -0.95
CA ARG A 259 8.02 -17.99 -0.13
C ARG A 259 7.02 -18.77 0.71
N LEU A 260 6.02 -18.10 1.26
CA LEU A 260 4.93 -18.75 2.00
C LEU A 260 4.20 -19.77 1.11
N GLU A 261 3.89 -19.41 -0.13
CA GLU A 261 3.24 -20.30 -1.11
C GLU A 261 4.12 -21.50 -1.49
N GLN A 262 5.40 -21.26 -1.75
CA GLN A 262 6.38 -22.33 -2.04
C GLN A 262 6.49 -23.34 -0.91
N LEU A 263 6.26 -22.91 0.33
CA LEU A 263 6.28 -23.80 1.51
C LEU A 263 4.93 -24.48 1.78
N GLY A 264 3.90 -24.23 0.98
CA GLY A 264 2.57 -24.83 1.12
C GLY A 264 1.67 -24.09 2.12
N GLY A 265 1.82 -22.77 2.27
CA GLY A 265 0.97 -21.94 3.15
C GLY A 265 1.43 -21.92 4.61
N TRP A 266 0.51 -21.57 5.50
CA TRP A 266 0.78 -21.34 6.93
C TRP A 266 1.18 -22.58 7.72
N ARG A 267 0.73 -23.78 7.31
CA ARG A 267 1.00 -25.03 8.01
C ARG A 267 0.59 -24.95 9.50
N GLU A 268 1.52 -25.23 10.42
CA GLU A 268 1.32 -25.22 11.88
C GLU A 268 1.66 -23.87 12.52
N GLU A 269 1.89 -22.83 11.71
CA GLU A 269 2.23 -21.49 12.21
C GLU A 269 1.04 -20.85 12.93
N SER A 270 1.34 -20.19 14.04
CA SER A 270 0.32 -19.65 14.94
C SER A 270 0.66 -18.25 15.46
N ILE A 271 -0.34 -17.62 16.04
CA ILE A 271 -0.28 -16.33 16.72
C ILE A 271 -0.98 -16.43 18.07
N VAL A 272 -0.41 -15.78 19.10
CA VAL A 272 -1.08 -15.66 20.40
C VAL A 272 -1.79 -14.31 20.46
N LEU A 273 -3.10 -14.32 20.20
CA LEU A 273 -3.93 -13.13 20.34
C LEU A 273 -4.14 -12.77 21.81
N PRO A 274 -4.22 -11.47 22.16
CA PRO A 274 -4.57 -11.06 23.50
C PRO A 274 -5.97 -11.55 23.90
N ASP A 275 -6.20 -11.76 25.20
CA ASP A 275 -7.47 -12.28 25.72
C ASP A 275 -8.67 -11.42 25.32
N GLY A 276 -9.79 -12.07 25.02
CA GLY A 276 -11.08 -11.48 24.68
C GLY A 276 -11.57 -11.89 23.30
N THR A 277 -12.74 -11.39 22.94
CA THR A 277 -13.35 -11.59 21.63
C THR A 277 -13.00 -10.43 20.71
N TRP A 278 -12.62 -10.74 19.49
CA TRP A 278 -12.13 -9.80 18.48
C TRP A 278 -13.00 -9.86 17.24
N GLU A 279 -13.46 -8.71 16.73
CA GLU A 279 -14.19 -8.59 15.47
C GLU A 279 -13.22 -8.27 14.33
N ASP A 280 -13.27 -9.00 13.21
CA ASP A 280 -12.51 -8.65 12.01
C ASP A 280 -13.20 -7.50 11.27
N VAL A 281 -12.54 -6.34 11.28
CA VAL A 281 -13.03 -5.08 10.72
C VAL A 281 -13.13 -5.12 9.19
N LEU A 282 -12.33 -5.97 8.54
CA LEU A 282 -12.22 -6.04 7.08
C LEU A 282 -13.09 -7.15 6.48
N HIS A 283 -13.13 -8.32 7.12
CA HIS A 283 -13.79 -9.50 6.53
C HIS A 283 -15.04 -9.91 7.30
N GLY A 284 -15.27 -9.31 8.46
CA GLY A 284 -16.36 -9.69 9.36
C GLY A 284 -16.08 -10.98 10.13
N GLY A 285 -16.99 -11.33 11.04
CA GLY A 285 -16.81 -12.46 11.93
C GLY A 285 -16.01 -12.13 13.19
N THR A 286 -15.84 -13.11 14.06
CA THR A 286 -15.17 -12.96 15.35
C THR A 286 -14.10 -14.03 15.54
N VAL A 287 -13.04 -13.67 16.29
CA VAL A 287 -11.97 -14.56 16.68
C VAL A 287 -11.77 -14.42 18.19
N GLU A 288 -11.58 -15.54 18.89
CA GLU A 288 -11.27 -15.53 20.31
C GLU A 288 -9.76 -15.34 20.55
N GLY A 289 -9.41 -14.77 21.72
CA GLY A 289 -8.02 -14.67 22.17
C GLY A 289 -7.37 -16.04 22.41
N GLY A 290 -6.07 -16.03 22.69
CA GLY A 290 -5.29 -17.23 22.89
C GLY A 290 -4.52 -17.67 21.64
N ASN A 291 -4.02 -18.90 21.63
CA ASN A 291 -3.23 -19.44 20.52
C ASN A 291 -4.14 -19.81 19.35
N GLN A 292 -3.97 -19.15 18.22
CA GLN A 292 -4.77 -19.32 17.02
C GLN A 292 -3.89 -19.71 15.83
N PRO A 293 -4.29 -20.70 14.99
CA PRO A 293 -3.61 -21.00 13.75
C PRO A 293 -3.65 -19.79 12.80
N LEU A 294 -2.52 -19.42 12.19
CA LEU A 294 -2.49 -18.35 11.19
C LEU A 294 -3.30 -18.69 9.93
N ALA A 295 -3.47 -19.98 9.64
CA ALA A 295 -4.33 -20.44 8.55
C ALA A 295 -5.80 -20.03 8.76
N ASP A 296 -6.29 -20.05 10.00
CA ASP A 296 -7.68 -19.73 10.35
C ASP A 296 -7.88 -18.20 10.49
N VAL A 297 -6.90 -17.50 11.09
CA VAL A 297 -7.00 -16.05 11.34
C VAL A 297 -6.71 -15.24 10.10
N VAL A 298 -5.69 -15.62 9.33
CA VAL A 298 -5.20 -14.84 8.18
C VAL A 298 -5.61 -15.48 6.86
N GLY A 299 -5.48 -16.80 6.74
CA GLY A 299 -5.79 -17.52 5.50
C GLY A 299 -5.05 -16.93 4.30
N ASP A 300 -5.79 -16.56 3.25
CA ASP A 300 -5.26 -15.89 2.06
C ASP A 300 -5.30 -14.36 2.12
N ALA A 301 -5.81 -13.78 3.20
CA ALA A 301 -5.91 -12.33 3.34
C ALA A 301 -4.51 -11.68 3.41
N PRO A 302 -4.28 -10.55 2.73
CA PRO A 302 -3.07 -9.75 2.88
C PRO A 302 -2.93 -9.10 4.26
N VAL A 303 -4.07 -8.75 4.84
CA VAL A 303 -4.20 -7.99 6.08
C VAL A 303 -5.41 -8.48 6.85
N VAL A 304 -5.26 -8.60 8.16
CA VAL A 304 -6.37 -8.79 9.11
C VAL A 304 -6.27 -7.68 10.17
N VAL A 305 -7.37 -7.05 10.47
CA VAL A 305 -7.47 -6.03 11.52
C VAL A 305 -8.61 -6.38 12.45
N LEU A 306 -8.26 -6.69 13.68
CA LEU A 306 -9.19 -7.13 14.70
C LEU A 306 -9.42 -5.99 15.70
N ALA A 307 -10.67 -5.64 15.94
CA ALA A 307 -11.06 -4.67 16.96
C ALA A 307 -11.66 -5.39 18.16
N LYS A 308 -11.30 -5.00 19.37
CA LYS A 308 -11.82 -5.62 20.59
C LYS A 308 -13.33 -5.39 20.70
N VAL A 309 -14.09 -6.46 20.90
CA VAL A 309 -15.52 -6.38 21.18
C VAL A 309 -15.70 -5.90 22.63
N ALA A 310 -16.52 -4.87 22.84
CA ALA A 310 -16.81 -4.40 24.19
C ALA A 310 -17.52 -5.51 24.96
N SER A 311 -17.00 -5.89 26.12
CA SER A 311 -17.71 -6.81 27.01
C SER A 311 -18.99 -6.13 27.50
N GLN A 312 -20.14 -6.79 27.35
CA GLN A 312 -21.45 -6.28 27.81
C GLN A 312 -21.55 -6.08 29.34
N ASN A 313 -20.48 -6.32 30.08
CA ASN A 313 -20.41 -6.26 31.56
C ASN A 313 -19.56 -5.09 32.08
N SER A 314 -19.50 -3.95 31.42
CA SER A 314 -19.00 -2.74 32.11
C SER A 314 -20.19 -2.12 32.85
N PRO A 315 -20.12 -1.91 34.18
CA PRO A 315 -21.19 -1.21 34.89
C PRO A 315 -21.30 0.18 34.28
N ALA A 316 -22.50 0.53 33.83
CA ALA A 316 -22.82 1.85 33.34
C ALA A 316 -22.31 2.88 34.38
N ASP A 317 -21.49 3.82 33.93
CA ASP A 317 -21.19 5.03 34.69
C ASP A 317 -22.52 5.68 35.07
N THR A 318 -22.95 5.47 36.30
CA THR A 318 -24.05 6.20 36.90
C THR A 318 -23.56 7.66 37.03
N VAL A 319 -23.94 8.46 36.06
CA VAL A 319 -23.84 9.93 36.16
C VAL A 319 -24.63 10.31 37.40
N PRO A 320 -24.05 10.95 38.42
CA PRO A 320 -24.80 11.45 39.56
C PRO A 320 -25.78 12.52 39.04
N SER A 321 -27.06 12.29 39.26
CA SER A 321 -28.09 13.29 38.98
C SER A 321 -27.83 14.53 39.86
N VAL A 322 -27.42 15.61 39.22
CA VAL A 322 -27.37 16.95 39.87
C VAL A 322 -28.81 17.36 40.11
N GLN A 323 -29.21 17.39 41.37
CA GLN A 323 -30.48 18.02 41.77
C GLN A 323 -30.41 19.55 41.54
N PRO A 324 -31.48 20.17 41.03
CA PRO A 324 -31.50 21.61 40.91
C PRO A 324 -31.50 22.27 42.31
N THR A 325 -30.60 23.16 42.55
CA THR A 325 -30.60 24.05 43.73
C THR A 325 -31.81 24.98 43.66
N GLU A 326 -32.63 24.97 44.71
CA GLU A 326 -33.73 25.90 44.88
C GLU A 326 -33.25 27.36 44.81
N GLU A 327 -33.95 28.16 44.01
CA GLU A 327 -33.83 29.63 43.98
C GLU A 327 -34.25 30.22 45.30
N VAL A 328 -33.33 30.88 45.97
CA VAL A 328 -33.65 31.82 47.05
C VAL A 328 -33.88 33.16 46.45
N THR A 329 -35.13 33.62 46.42
CA THR A 329 -35.52 34.99 46.06
C THR A 329 -35.52 35.87 47.30
N PRO A 330 -35.28 37.23 47.18
CA PRO A 330 -34.81 38.13 48.19
C PRO A 330 -35.78 38.53 49.26
#